data_1e7967cbb7e6b150f7fddb798e3a93d1
#
_entry.id   1e7967cbb7e6b150f7fddb798e3a93d1
#
_cell.length_a   1.000
_cell.length_b   1.000
_cell.length_c   1.000
_cell.angle_alpha   90.00
_cell.angle_beta   90.00
_cell.angle_gamma   90.00
#
_symmetry.space_group_name_H-M   'P 1'
#
loop_
_entity.id
_entity.type
_entity.pdbx_description
1 polymer ?
#
loop_
_entity_poly.entity_id
_entity_poly.type
_entity_poly.pdbx_seq_one_letter_code
_entity_poly.pdbx_strand_id
1 'polypeptide(L)'
;MRYAMLLKPHPNVRYRQSLQKLALIELECILDAWHVTCDRPRMAYLANEPFLVFEAQELNEAAWAAISRHSAICLAAQLQDDGALQPVARACAGWLPEDLPHVLKYKGKTNADFTYLMLHCARAASAFAHEPGPLRILDPMCGKGTTLMCALCENCDAVGVDTDAKAIREAESYLERSLKLHRIKHRRASGALTLPDGKSARWSEYALAPDAQIMRTSPLSVR
;
A
#
# COMPACT_ATOMS: atom_id res chain seq x y z
N MET A 1 -0.14 -14.31 22.82
CA MET A 1 0.02 -15.12 21.59
C MET A 1 1.27 -14.69 20.87
N ARG A 2 2.04 -15.62 20.31
CA ARG A 2 3.22 -15.29 19.49
C ARG A 2 2.81 -15.26 18.02
N TYR A 3 3.20 -14.19 17.33
CA TYR A 3 2.95 -14.00 15.90
C TYR A 3 4.27 -14.08 15.14
N ALA A 4 4.25 -14.73 13.99
CA ALA A 4 5.40 -14.86 13.09
C ALA A 4 4.95 -14.49 11.67
N MET A 5 5.63 -13.52 11.07
CA MET A 5 5.32 -13.01 9.74
C MET A 5 6.50 -13.21 8.82
N LEU A 6 6.35 -14.07 7.80
CA LEU A 6 7.38 -14.38 6.83
C LEU A 6 7.61 -13.17 5.91
N LEU A 7 8.86 -12.74 5.79
CA LEU A 7 9.22 -11.69 4.85
C LEU A 7 9.21 -12.19 3.40
N LYS A 8 8.77 -11.31 2.49
CA LYS A 8 8.88 -11.54 1.06
C LYS A 8 10.34 -11.73 0.65
N PRO A 9 10.68 -12.74 -0.19
CA PRO A 9 11.99 -12.84 -0.75
C PRO A 9 12.28 -11.63 -1.66
N HIS A 10 13.40 -10.96 -1.47
CA HIS A 10 13.79 -9.85 -2.33
C HIS A 10 14.97 -10.26 -3.24
N PRO A 11 14.88 -10.03 -4.56
CA PRO A 11 15.90 -10.49 -5.51
C PRO A 11 17.24 -9.78 -5.33
N ASN A 12 17.26 -8.55 -4.80
CA ASN A 12 18.49 -7.79 -4.59
C ASN A 12 19.05 -8.03 -3.18
N VAL A 13 20.19 -8.71 -3.11
CA VAL A 13 20.88 -9.08 -1.87
C VAL A 13 21.26 -7.84 -1.03
N ARG A 14 21.67 -6.73 -1.67
CA ARG A 14 22.06 -5.49 -0.96
C ARG A 14 20.89 -4.87 -0.20
N TYR A 15 19.67 -5.02 -0.71
CA TYR A 15 18.47 -4.51 -0.06
C TYR A 15 17.96 -5.39 1.09
N ARG A 16 18.33 -6.68 1.15
CA ARG A 16 17.79 -7.61 2.15
C ARG A 16 18.00 -7.12 3.58
N GLN A 17 19.23 -6.71 3.94
CA GLN A 17 19.52 -6.23 5.30
C GLN A 17 18.81 -4.91 5.63
N SER A 18 18.75 -3.98 4.66
CA SER A 18 18.04 -2.72 4.82
C SER A 18 16.53 -2.95 4.93
N LEU A 19 15.98 -3.87 4.13
CA LEU A 19 14.57 -4.25 4.18
C LEU A 19 14.17 -4.85 5.52
N GLN A 20 14.99 -5.68 6.15
CA GLN A 20 14.71 -6.24 7.46
C GLN A 20 14.58 -5.15 8.53
N LYS A 21 15.48 -4.15 8.51
CA LYS A 21 15.41 -3.01 9.42
C LYS A 21 14.17 -2.15 9.18
N LEU A 22 13.87 -1.86 7.91
CA LEU A 22 12.69 -1.09 7.53
C LEU A 22 11.39 -1.82 7.86
N ALA A 23 11.36 -3.12 7.68
CA ALA A 23 10.22 -3.95 8.06
C ALA A 23 9.96 -3.94 9.58
N LEU A 24 11.00 -3.96 10.40
CA LEU A 24 10.84 -3.78 11.85
C LEU A 24 10.27 -2.41 12.20
N ILE A 25 10.78 -1.34 11.57
CA ILE A 25 10.29 0.03 11.80
C ILE A 25 8.82 0.16 11.39
N GLU A 26 8.44 -0.37 10.22
CA GLU A 26 7.04 -0.37 9.78
C GLU A 26 6.13 -1.07 10.78
N LEU A 27 6.54 -2.25 11.26
CA LEU A 27 5.77 -3.00 12.26
C LEU A 27 5.66 -2.22 13.57
N GLU A 28 6.76 -1.66 14.09
CA GLU A 28 6.76 -0.84 15.29
C GLU A 28 5.81 0.37 15.13
N CYS A 29 5.87 1.09 14.02
CA CYS A 29 4.95 2.21 13.74
C CYS A 29 3.48 1.77 13.76
N ILE A 30 3.16 0.61 13.19
CA ILE A 30 1.79 0.10 13.18
C ILE A 30 1.36 -0.31 14.58
N LEU A 31 2.18 -1.04 15.33
CA LEU A 31 1.88 -1.49 16.69
C LEU A 31 1.67 -0.31 17.64
N ASP A 32 2.53 0.72 17.55
CA ASP A 32 2.41 1.94 18.35
C ASP A 32 1.12 2.70 18.01
N ALA A 33 0.81 2.88 16.73
CA ALA A 33 -0.41 3.56 16.29
C ALA A 33 -1.68 2.88 16.79
N TRP A 34 -1.70 1.55 16.83
CA TRP A 34 -2.84 0.76 17.30
C TRP A 34 -2.78 0.45 18.80
N HIS A 35 -1.82 1.04 19.54
CA HIS A 35 -1.64 0.84 20.99
C HIS A 35 -1.59 -0.64 21.40
N VAL A 36 -0.94 -1.46 20.54
CA VAL A 36 -0.81 -2.90 20.80
C VAL A 36 0.22 -3.12 21.90
N THR A 37 -0.23 -3.66 23.02
CA THR A 37 0.69 -4.09 24.09
C THR A 37 1.39 -5.38 23.66
N CYS A 38 2.67 -5.30 23.38
CA CYS A 38 3.49 -6.43 22.94
C CYS A 38 4.93 -6.29 23.45
N ASP A 39 5.68 -7.42 23.42
CA ASP A 39 7.14 -7.32 23.50
C ASP A 39 7.70 -6.74 22.20
N ARG A 40 8.93 -6.25 22.34
CA ARG A 40 9.60 -5.61 21.21
C ARG A 40 9.69 -6.58 20.01
N PRO A 41 9.17 -6.18 18.85
CA PRO A 41 9.29 -6.97 17.63
C PRO A 41 10.75 -7.23 17.28
N ARG A 42 11.04 -8.41 16.77
CA ARG A 42 12.39 -8.80 16.39
C ARG A 42 12.42 -9.66 15.13
N MET A 43 13.57 -9.65 14.48
CA MET A 43 13.87 -10.62 13.43
C MET A 43 14.20 -11.98 14.05
N ALA A 44 13.64 -13.04 13.49
CA ALA A 44 13.97 -14.43 13.79
C ALA A 44 14.12 -15.23 12.50
N TYR A 45 14.92 -16.28 12.55
CA TYR A 45 15.04 -17.21 11.43
C TYR A 45 14.39 -18.53 11.82
N LEU A 46 13.31 -18.88 11.13
CA LEU A 46 12.62 -20.16 11.30
C LEU A 46 12.83 -20.97 10.02
N ALA A 47 13.39 -22.18 10.15
CA ALA A 47 13.79 -23.02 9.02
C ALA A 47 14.66 -22.26 7.97
N ASN A 48 15.57 -21.40 8.43
CA ASN A 48 16.45 -20.52 7.64
C ASN A 48 15.76 -19.37 6.89
N GLU A 49 14.45 -19.19 7.05
CA GLU A 49 13.71 -18.08 6.46
C GLU A 49 13.52 -16.93 7.46
N PRO A 50 13.55 -15.64 6.99
CA PRO A 50 13.44 -14.48 7.86
C PRO A 50 11.99 -14.18 8.24
N PHE A 51 11.72 -14.12 9.53
CA PHE A 51 10.43 -13.75 10.08
C PHE A 51 10.53 -12.50 10.97
N LEU A 52 9.50 -11.67 10.94
CA LEU A 52 9.20 -10.74 12.02
C LEU A 52 8.42 -11.51 13.09
N VAL A 53 8.90 -11.48 14.34
CA VAL A 53 8.25 -12.16 15.46
C VAL A 53 7.99 -11.17 16.58
N PHE A 54 6.79 -11.22 17.15
CA PHE A 54 6.43 -10.47 18.35
C PHE A 54 5.41 -11.26 19.16
N GLU A 55 5.32 -10.97 20.45
CA GLU A 55 4.32 -11.54 21.34
C GLU A 55 3.36 -10.44 21.79
N ALA A 56 2.08 -10.65 21.60
CA ALA A 56 1.02 -9.73 21.99
C ALA A 56 -0.14 -10.49 22.60
N GLN A 57 -0.99 -9.75 23.35
CA GLN A 57 -2.31 -10.23 23.71
C GLN A 57 -3.14 -10.44 22.44
N GLU A 58 -4.37 -10.90 22.58
CA GLU A 58 -5.27 -11.05 21.45
C GLU A 58 -5.44 -9.71 20.71
N LEU A 59 -5.15 -9.73 19.42
CA LEU A 59 -5.28 -8.56 18.55
C LEU A 59 -6.75 -8.42 18.14
N ASN A 60 -7.30 -7.23 18.25
CA ASN A 60 -8.59 -6.94 17.65
C ASN A 60 -8.51 -6.95 16.13
N GLU A 61 -9.65 -7.09 15.46
CA GLU A 61 -9.72 -7.21 13.99
C GLU A 61 -9.08 -6.04 13.27
N ALA A 62 -9.24 -4.81 13.77
CA ALA A 62 -8.70 -3.61 13.13
C ALA A 62 -7.17 -3.53 13.24
N ALA A 63 -6.61 -3.82 14.41
CA ALA A 63 -5.15 -3.90 14.60
C ALA A 63 -4.56 -5.02 13.75
N TRP A 64 -5.21 -6.20 13.71
CA TRP A 64 -4.78 -7.30 12.85
C TRP A 64 -4.85 -6.92 11.37
N ALA A 65 -5.89 -6.25 10.93
CA ALA A 65 -6.00 -5.76 9.56
C ALA A 65 -4.85 -4.83 9.16
N ALA A 66 -4.44 -3.93 10.06
CA ALA A 66 -3.31 -3.05 9.84
C ALA A 66 -1.97 -3.82 9.79
N ILE A 67 -1.73 -4.69 10.79
CA ILE A 67 -0.49 -5.48 10.90
C ILE A 67 -0.34 -6.44 9.72
N SER A 68 -1.41 -7.15 9.35
CA SER A 68 -1.37 -8.19 8.32
C SER A 68 -1.19 -7.64 6.90
N ARG A 69 -1.41 -6.33 6.70
CA ARG A 69 -1.14 -5.63 5.43
C ARG A 69 0.28 -5.08 5.31
N HIS A 70 1.13 -5.32 6.29
CA HIS A 70 2.53 -4.90 6.28
C HIS A 70 3.22 -5.15 4.93
N SER A 71 3.96 -4.14 4.43
CA SER A 71 4.47 -4.10 3.04
C SER A 71 5.40 -5.25 2.68
N ALA A 72 6.19 -5.72 3.65
CA ALA A 72 7.25 -6.69 3.42
C ALA A 72 6.86 -8.15 3.71
N ILE A 73 5.64 -8.46 4.16
CA ILE A 73 5.25 -9.84 4.51
C ILE A 73 4.51 -10.55 3.37
N CYS A 74 4.70 -11.86 3.28
CA CYS A 74 3.92 -12.73 2.37
C CYS A 74 3.07 -13.76 3.10
N LEU A 75 3.39 -14.10 4.34
CA LEU A 75 2.62 -15.02 5.19
C LEU A 75 2.55 -14.44 6.60
N ALA A 76 1.40 -14.59 7.26
CA ALA A 76 1.24 -14.36 8.69
C ALA A 76 0.79 -15.65 9.38
N ALA A 77 1.32 -15.94 10.56
CA ALA A 77 1.01 -17.13 11.33
C ALA A 77 1.09 -16.87 12.84
N GLN A 78 0.39 -17.68 13.61
CA GLN A 78 0.67 -17.86 15.04
C GLN A 78 1.76 -18.91 15.21
N LEU A 79 2.77 -18.59 16.02
CA LEU A 79 3.86 -19.50 16.37
C LEU A 79 3.49 -20.25 17.66
N GLN A 80 3.29 -21.54 17.54
CA GLN A 80 2.94 -22.42 18.65
C GLN A 80 4.17 -22.76 19.51
N ASP A 81 3.95 -23.29 20.72
CA ASP A 81 5.03 -23.65 21.65
C ASP A 81 5.92 -24.80 21.15
N ASP A 82 5.36 -25.68 20.35
CA ASP A 82 6.09 -26.77 19.67
C ASP A 82 6.87 -26.30 18.43
N GLY A 83 6.81 -25.01 18.10
CA GLY A 83 7.44 -24.44 16.91
C GLY A 83 6.59 -24.51 15.63
N ALA A 84 5.39 -25.09 15.68
CA ALA A 84 4.51 -25.13 14.52
C ALA A 84 4.00 -23.72 14.18
N LEU A 85 3.84 -23.47 12.87
CA LEU A 85 3.25 -22.24 12.34
C LEU A 85 1.80 -22.52 11.93
N GLN A 86 0.86 -21.90 12.62
CA GLN A 86 -0.55 -21.92 12.26
C GLN A 86 -0.87 -20.69 11.40
N PRO A 87 -1.08 -20.84 10.09
CA PRO A 87 -1.37 -19.70 9.22
C PRO A 87 -2.61 -18.93 9.67
N VAL A 88 -2.52 -17.60 9.60
CA VAL A 88 -3.64 -16.67 9.86
C VAL A 88 -3.91 -15.88 8.61
N ALA A 89 -5.19 -15.74 8.26
CA ALA A 89 -5.58 -14.98 7.08
C ALA A 89 -5.14 -13.51 7.21
N ARG A 90 -4.53 -12.99 6.15
CA ARG A 90 -4.20 -11.57 6.02
C ARG A 90 -5.45 -10.80 5.59
N ALA A 91 -5.61 -9.60 6.10
CA ALA A 91 -6.65 -8.71 5.61
C ALA A 91 -6.36 -8.29 4.15
N CYS A 92 -7.40 -8.30 3.32
CA CYS A 92 -7.31 -7.72 1.98
C CYS A 92 -7.41 -6.19 2.10
N ALA A 93 -6.46 -5.48 1.50
CA ALA A 93 -6.45 -4.01 1.54
C ALA A 93 -7.56 -3.42 0.66
N GLY A 94 -7.76 -3.97 -0.52
CA GLY A 94 -8.72 -3.48 -1.50
C GLY A 94 -9.15 -4.57 -2.48
N TRP A 95 -9.92 -4.16 -3.46
CA TRP A 95 -10.45 -5.02 -4.54
C TRP A 95 -9.66 -4.92 -5.85
N LEU A 96 -8.71 -3.98 -5.93
CA LEU A 96 -7.84 -3.82 -7.09
C LEU A 96 -6.73 -4.88 -7.11
N PRO A 97 -6.25 -5.27 -8.30
CA PRO A 97 -5.15 -6.23 -8.42
C PRO A 97 -3.88 -5.75 -7.72
N GLU A 98 -3.29 -6.61 -6.88
CA GLU A 98 -2.09 -6.28 -6.12
C GLU A 98 -0.85 -6.02 -7.00
N ASP A 99 -0.85 -6.51 -8.24
CA ASP A 99 0.23 -6.32 -9.20
C ASP A 99 0.24 -4.94 -9.87
N LEU A 100 -0.87 -4.18 -9.75
CA LEU A 100 -1.03 -2.86 -10.38
C LEU A 100 0.19 -1.92 -10.18
N PRO A 101 0.76 -1.72 -8.98
CA PRO A 101 1.93 -0.87 -8.81
C PRO A 101 3.26 -1.54 -9.21
N HIS A 102 3.28 -2.85 -9.47
CA HIS A 102 4.52 -3.61 -9.70
C HIS A 102 4.88 -3.76 -11.18
N VAL A 103 3.90 -3.85 -12.08
CA VAL A 103 4.11 -4.23 -13.49
C VAL A 103 4.88 -3.17 -14.29
N LEU A 104 4.58 -1.88 -14.10
CA LEU A 104 5.26 -0.82 -14.86
C LEU A 104 6.73 -0.70 -14.44
N LYS A 105 7.64 -1.01 -15.35
CA LYS A 105 9.10 -0.91 -15.13
C LYS A 105 9.66 0.25 -15.94
N TYR A 106 10.42 1.15 -15.29
CA TYR A 106 11.14 2.24 -15.92
C TYR A 106 12.33 2.68 -15.04
N LYS A 107 13.30 3.35 -15.65
CA LYS A 107 14.46 3.88 -14.93
C LYS A 107 14.02 4.96 -13.95
N GLY A 108 14.44 4.85 -12.70
CA GLY A 108 14.07 5.79 -11.63
C GLY A 108 12.73 5.49 -10.96
N LYS A 109 12.07 4.35 -11.26
CA LYS A 109 10.87 3.94 -10.55
C LYS A 109 11.14 3.71 -9.07
N THR A 110 10.34 4.30 -8.21
CA THR A 110 10.30 3.92 -6.79
C THR A 110 9.75 2.49 -6.66
N ASN A 111 10.38 1.70 -5.80
CA ASN A 111 9.93 0.34 -5.53
C ASN A 111 8.53 0.37 -4.87
N ALA A 112 7.61 -0.45 -5.34
CA ALA A 112 6.24 -0.46 -4.83
C ALA A 112 6.17 -0.90 -3.35
N ASP A 113 6.94 -1.92 -2.93
CA ASP A 113 6.97 -2.34 -1.52
C ASP A 113 7.49 -1.22 -0.61
N PHE A 114 8.50 -0.47 -1.07
CA PHE A 114 8.97 0.72 -0.35
C PHE A 114 7.91 1.84 -0.31
N THR A 115 7.15 2.00 -1.37
CA THR A 115 6.03 2.97 -1.40
C THR A 115 4.91 2.56 -0.43
N TYR A 116 4.57 1.29 -0.35
CA TYR A 116 3.63 0.78 0.66
C TYR A 116 4.14 1.03 2.08
N LEU A 117 5.42 0.74 2.36
CA LEU A 117 6.04 1.04 3.64
C LEU A 117 5.86 2.53 4.01
N MET A 118 6.16 3.43 3.08
CA MET A 118 5.98 4.88 3.31
C MET A 118 4.52 5.25 3.59
N LEU A 119 3.57 4.68 2.84
CA LEU A 119 2.13 4.92 3.04
C LEU A 119 1.66 4.40 4.41
N HIS A 120 2.08 3.19 4.80
CA HIS A 120 1.70 2.61 6.09
C HIS A 120 2.29 3.39 7.27
N CYS A 121 3.57 3.75 7.22
CA CYS A 121 4.20 4.58 8.25
C CYS A 121 3.58 5.97 8.31
N ALA A 122 3.32 6.61 7.16
CA ALA A 122 2.67 7.92 7.12
C ALA A 122 1.25 7.88 7.71
N ARG A 123 0.46 6.85 7.38
CA ARG A 123 -0.87 6.64 7.98
C ARG A 123 -0.75 6.41 9.49
N ALA A 124 0.11 5.50 9.93
CA ALA A 124 0.30 5.19 11.34
C ALA A 124 0.73 6.41 12.17
N ALA A 125 1.59 7.28 11.62
CA ALA A 125 2.05 8.50 12.29
C ALA A 125 1.07 9.68 12.18
N SER A 126 -0.02 9.56 11.46
CA SER A 126 -0.97 10.65 11.22
C SER A 126 -2.18 10.60 12.16
N ALA A 127 -2.92 11.72 12.25
CA ALA A 127 -4.23 11.77 12.92
C ALA A 127 -5.28 10.86 12.27
N PHE A 128 -5.01 10.32 11.08
CA PHE A 128 -5.93 9.47 10.31
C PHE A 128 -5.68 7.97 10.48
N ALA A 129 -4.82 7.56 11.43
CA ALA A 129 -4.47 6.16 11.65
C ALA A 129 -5.70 5.25 11.82
N HIS A 130 -6.70 5.73 12.56
CA HIS A 130 -7.91 5.00 12.93
C HIS A 130 -9.16 5.40 12.13
N GLU A 131 -9.01 6.28 11.14
CA GLU A 131 -10.17 6.71 10.35
C GLU A 131 -10.78 5.53 9.59
N PRO A 132 -12.08 5.27 9.77
CA PRO A 132 -12.77 4.24 9.02
C PRO A 132 -13.04 4.74 7.59
N GLY A 133 -12.65 3.97 6.61
CA GLY A 133 -12.95 4.26 5.21
C GLY A 133 -11.75 4.75 4.39
N PRO A 134 -11.99 5.07 3.13
CA PRO A 134 -10.92 5.46 2.21
C PRO A 134 -10.34 6.82 2.59
N LEU A 135 -9.02 6.87 2.76
CA LEU A 135 -8.29 8.13 2.91
C LEU A 135 -8.06 8.78 1.54
N ARG A 136 -7.68 10.05 1.56
CA ARG A 136 -7.16 10.77 0.40
C ARG A 136 -5.66 10.93 0.50
N ILE A 137 -4.95 10.42 -0.50
CA ILE A 137 -3.50 10.50 -0.59
C ILE A 137 -3.13 11.55 -1.64
N LEU A 138 -2.31 12.53 -1.26
CA LEU A 138 -1.72 13.50 -2.18
C LEU A 138 -0.24 13.19 -2.40
N ASP A 139 0.15 13.01 -3.66
CA ASP A 139 1.55 12.95 -4.07
C ASP A 139 1.87 14.18 -4.94
N PRO A 140 2.57 15.20 -4.38
CA PRO A 140 2.86 16.44 -5.09
C PRO A 140 3.98 16.32 -6.14
N MET A 141 4.61 15.16 -6.27
CA MET A 141 5.67 14.85 -7.25
C MET A 141 5.51 13.42 -7.76
N CYS A 142 4.31 13.11 -8.26
CA CYS A 142 3.87 11.71 -8.49
C CYS A 142 4.59 11.00 -9.64
N GLY A 143 5.29 11.71 -10.52
CA GLY A 143 5.98 11.12 -11.65
C GLY A 143 5.04 10.25 -12.50
N LYS A 144 5.37 8.96 -12.60
CA LYS A 144 4.53 7.97 -13.30
C LYS A 144 3.54 7.23 -12.39
N GLY A 145 3.26 7.77 -11.20
CA GLY A 145 2.12 7.40 -10.37
C GLY A 145 2.28 6.13 -9.52
N THR A 146 3.50 5.72 -9.13
CA THR A 146 3.66 4.54 -8.26
C THR A 146 2.88 4.71 -6.96
N THR A 147 2.98 5.87 -6.31
CA THR A 147 2.24 6.18 -5.07
C THR A 147 0.73 6.13 -5.28
N LEU A 148 0.26 6.66 -6.42
CA LEU A 148 -1.17 6.67 -6.75
C LEU A 148 -1.71 5.24 -6.92
N MET A 149 -0.96 4.37 -7.60
CA MET A 149 -1.33 2.97 -7.77
C MET A 149 -1.34 2.20 -6.44
N CYS A 150 -0.34 2.44 -5.58
CA CYS A 150 -0.30 1.85 -4.23
C CYS A 150 -1.49 2.33 -3.38
N ALA A 151 -1.79 3.64 -3.40
CA ALA A 151 -2.93 4.20 -2.67
C ALA A 151 -4.27 3.59 -3.12
N LEU A 152 -4.47 3.44 -4.44
CA LEU A 152 -5.66 2.77 -4.98
C LEU A 152 -5.78 1.32 -4.51
N CYS A 153 -4.67 0.56 -4.49
CA CYS A 153 -4.66 -0.81 -3.99
C CYS A 153 -4.94 -0.90 -2.48
N GLU A 154 -4.63 0.17 -1.72
CA GLU A 154 -4.99 0.34 -0.30
C GLU A 154 -6.44 0.88 -0.12
N ASN A 155 -7.24 0.88 -1.17
CA ASN A 155 -8.62 1.40 -1.18
C ASN A 155 -8.69 2.87 -0.74
N CYS A 156 -7.69 3.68 -1.12
CA CYS A 156 -7.63 5.11 -0.87
C CYS A 156 -7.84 5.90 -2.16
N ASP A 157 -8.49 7.05 -2.07
CA ASP A 157 -8.47 8.04 -3.15
C ASP A 157 -7.07 8.61 -3.32
N ALA A 158 -6.69 8.95 -4.53
CA ALA A 158 -5.37 9.48 -4.81
C ALA A 158 -5.41 10.73 -5.68
N VAL A 159 -4.55 11.69 -5.36
CA VAL A 159 -4.31 12.87 -6.18
C VAL A 159 -2.81 12.99 -6.44
N GLY A 160 -2.41 13.08 -7.70
CA GLY A 160 -1.04 13.26 -8.12
C GLY A 160 -0.83 14.59 -8.83
N VAL A 161 0.26 15.25 -8.54
CA VAL A 161 0.71 16.44 -9.25
C VAL A 161 2.13 16.22 -9.72
N ASP A 162 2.42 16.62 -10.97
CA ASP A 162 3.78 16.63 -11.49
C ASP A 162 3.94 17.70 -12.56
N THR A 163 5.14 18.21 -12.71
CA THR A 163 5.50 19.16 -13.76
C THR A 163 5.85 18.49 -15.08
N ASP A 164 6.18 17.19 -15.05
CA ASP A 164 6.47 16.40 -16.26
C ASP A 164 5.18 15.85 -16.88
N ALA A 165 4.62 16.61 -17.80
CA ALA A 165 3.44 16.22 -18.56
C ALA A 165 3.61 14.89 -19.35
N LYS A 166 4.85 14.46 -19.64
CA LYS A 166 5.10 13.17 -20.29
C LYS A 166 4.93 12.04 -19.26
N ALA A 167 5.48 12.20 -18.07
CA ALA A 167 5.32 11.22 -16.99
C ALA A 167 3.84 11.00 -16.65
N ILE A 168 3.05 12.07 -16.55
CA ILE A 168 1.59 12.00 -16.32
C ILE A 168 0.90 11.21 -17.43
N ARG A 169 1.16 11.51 -18.71
CA ARG A 169 0.55 10.76 -19.83
C ARG A 169 0.92 9.27 -19.82
N GLU A 170 2.14 8.95 -19.44
CA GLU A 170 2.59 7.56 -19.31
C GLU A 170 1.86 6.85 -18.14
N ALA A 171 1.67 7.55 -17.01
CA ALA A 171 0.89 7.04 -15.87
C ALA A 171 -0.57 6.76 -16.25
N GLU A 172 -1.23 7.72 -16.90
CA GLU A 172 -2.60 7.55 -17.41
C GLU A 172 -2.73 6.37 -18.38
N SER A 173 -1.82 6.31 -19.38
CA SER A 173 -1.84 5.22 -20.38
C SER A 173 -1.62 3.86 -19.73
N TYR A 174 -0.80 3.79 -18.69
CA TYR A 174 -0.58 2.57 -17.93
C TYR A 174 -1.84 2.18 -17.15
N LEU A 175 -2.42 3.13 -16.41
CA LEU A 175 -3.64 2.90 -15.65
C LEU A 175 -4.76 2.40 -16.56
N GLU A 176 -5.05 3.09 -17.66
CA GLU A 176 -6.09 2.68 -18.61
C GLU A 176 -5.91 1.26 -19.16
N ARG A 177 -4.65 0.91 -19.50
CA ARG A 177 -4.36 -0.45 -19.98
C ARG A 177 -4.61 -1.49 -18.90
N SER A 178 -4.19 -1.20 -17.66
CA SER A 178 -4.37 -2.10 -16.53
C SER A 178 -5.86 -2.28 -16.19
N LEU A 179 -6.64 -1.20 -16.18
CA LEU A 179 -8.07 -1.24 -15.94
C LEU A 179 -8.81 -2.08 -17.01
N LYS A 180 -8.42 -1.95 -18.28
CA LYS A 180 -8.96 -2.77 -19.38
C LYS A 180 -8.57 -4.24 -19.26
N LEU A 181 -7.29 -4.52 -18.95
CA LEU A 181 -6.79 -5.89 -18.79
C LEU A 181 -7.54 -6.64 -17.69
N HIS A 182 -7.73 -6.00 -16.55
CA HIS A 182 -8.42 -6.57 -15.39
C HIS A 182 -9.95 -6.40 -15.45
N ARG A 183 -10.49 -5.84 -16.55
CA ARG A 183 -11.93 -5.60 -16.74
C ARG A 183 -12.58 -4.77 -15.63
N ILE A 184 -11.82 -3.82 -15.07
CA ILE A 184 -12.27 -2.93 -14.01
C ILE A 184 -13.18 -1.86 -14.62
N LYS A 185 -14.37 -1.67 -14.02
CA LYS A 185 -15.28 -0.59 -14.43
C LYS A 185 -14.68 0.75 -14.06
N HIS A 186 -14.63 1.67 -15.03
CA HIS A 186 -14.10 3.00 -14.81
C HIS A 186 -14.81 4.04 -15.66
N ARG A 187 -14.76 5.29 -15.20
CA ARG A 187 -15.13 6.50 -15.94
C ARG A 187 -13.96 7.44 -15.92
N ARG A 188 -13.75 8.16 -17.00
CA ARG A 188 -12.74 9.21 -17.11
C ARG A 188 -13.39 10.58 -17.30
N ALA A 189 -12.91 11.56 -16.57
CA ALA A 189 -13.15 12.98 -16.80
C ALA A 189 -11.81 13.70 -17.01
N SER A 190 -11.81 14.80 -17.73
CA SER A 190 -10.61 15.61 -17.93
C SER A 190 -10.98 17.06 -18.20
N GLY A 191 -10.05 17.97 -17.93
CA GLY A 191 -10.27 19.38 -18.12
C GLY A 191 -8.99 20.20 -17.96
N ALA A 192 -9.16 21.50 -17.84
CA ALA A 192 -8.09 22.44 -17.57
C ALA A 192 -8.46 23.35 -16.40
N LEU A 193 -7.45 23.74 -15.62
CA LEU A 193 -7.55 24.72 -14.55
C LEU A 193 -6.67 25.91 -14.89
N THR A 194 -7.15 27.13 -14.61
CA THR A 194 -6.28 28.30 -14.66
C THR A 194 -5.59 28.46 -13.31
N LEU A 195 -4.27 28.46 -13.33
CA LEU A 195 -3.42 28.64 -12.15
C LEU A 195 -3.40 30.13 -11.75
N PRO A 196 -2.99 30.46 -10.50
CA PRO A 196 -2.89 31.83 -10.02
C PRO A 196 -1.96 32.73 -10.85
N ASP A 197 -0.96 32.12 -11.51
CA ASP A 197 -0.03 32.83 -12.43
C ASP A 197 -0.57 33.00 -13.86
N GLY A 198 -1.84 32.67 -14.09
CA GLY A 198 -2.51 32.76 -15.39
C GLY A 198 -2.23 31.61 -16.35
N LYS A 199 -1.35 30.64 -15.99
CA LYS A 199 -1.09 29.46 -16.82
C LYS A 199 -2.22 28.45 -16.69
N SER A 200 -2.33 27.56 -17.69
CA SER A 200 -3.27 26.46 -17.69
C SER A 200 -2.61 25.16 -17.28
N ALA A 201 -3.18 24.47 -16.30
CA ALA A 201 -2.84 23.09 -15.96
C ALA A 201 -3.94 22.14 -16.42
N ARG A 202 -3.57 21.04 -17.05
CA ARG A 202 -4.51 19.97 -17.42
C ARG A 202 -4.67 19.02 -16.26
N TRP A 203 -5.87 18.46 -16.15
CA TRP A 203 -6.16 17.40 -15.19
C TRP A 203 -6.96 16.27 -15.85
N SER A 204 -6.82 15.07 -15.33
CA SER A 204 -7.69 13.93 -15.61
C SER A 204 -8.02 13.20 -14.32
N GLU A 205 -9.19 12.63 -14.27
CA GLU A 205 -9.72 11.90 -13.13
C GLU A 205 -10.32 10.59 -13.60
N TYR A 206 -10.05 9.53 -12.87
CA TYR A 206 -10.63 8.21 -13.08
C TYR A 206 -11.42 7.82 -11.84
N ALA A 207 -12.70 7.52 -12.04
CA ALA A 207 -13.54 6.88 -11.04
C ALA A 207 -13.58 5.38 -11.32
N LEU A 208 -13.26 4.57 -10.32
CA LEU A 208 -13.07 3.12 -10.40
C LEU A 208 -14.07 2.40 -9.50
N ALA A 209 -14.61 1.28 -9.93
CA ALA A 209 -15.49 0.47 -9.10
C ALA A 209 -15.46 -1.01 -9.50
N PRO A 210 -15.67 -1.95 -8.57
CA PRO A 210 -15.80 -3.36 -8.88
C PRO A 210 -17.09 -3.66 -9.65
N ASP A 211 -18.14 -2.88 -9.43
CA ASP A 211 -19.45 -3.08 -10.05
C ASP A 211 -20.18 -1.77 -10.38
N ALA A 212 -21.39 -1.88 -10.96
CA ALA A 212 -22.17 -0.73 -11.37
C ALA A 212 -22.85 0.01 -10.20
N GLN A 213 -23.08 -0.65 -9.08
CA GLN A 213 -23.69 -0.05 -7.89
C GLN A 213 -22.68 0.86 -7.20
N ILE A 214 -21.49 0.35 -6.90
CA ILE A 214 -20.38 1.12 -6.30
C ILE A 214 -19.98 2.29 -7.18
N MET A 215 -19.98 2.10 -8.52
CA MET A 215 -19.74 3.21 -9.46
C MET A 215 -20.70 4.38 -9.32
N ARG A 216 -21.92 4.15 -8.83
CA ARG A 216 -22.95 5.20 -8.64
C ARG A 216 -22.89 5.85 -7.27
N THR A 217 -22.46 5.11 -6.25
CA THR A 217 -22.57 5.52 -4.84
C THR A 217 -21.26 6.06 -4.28
N SER A 218 -20.18 5.31 -4.43
CA SER A 218 -18.87 5.64 -3.82
C SER A 218 -17.72 5.02 -4.60
N PRO A 219 -17.49 5.46 -5.87
CA PRO A 219 -16.34 4.99 -6.62
C PRO A 219 -15.04 5.48 -5.99
N LEU A 220 -14.00 4.65 -6.07
CA LEU A 220 -12.64 5.06 -5.75
C LEU A 220 -12.14 6.03 -6.82
N SER A 221 -11.43 7.08 -6.45
CA SER A 221 -10.97 8.09 -7.39
C SER A 221 -9.46 8.25 -7.43
N VAL A 222 -8.93 8.53 -8.63
CA VAL A 222 -7.56 8.98 -8.84
C VAL A 222 -7.54 10.16 -9.81
N ARG A 223 -6.88 11.24 -9.39
CA ARG A 223 -6.78 12.47 -10.16
C ARG A 223 -5.34 12.93 -10.30
#